data_8ec53a83450490da3d9f4438982c5936
#
_entry.id   8ec53a83450490da3d9f4438982c5936
#
_cell.length_a   1.000
_cell.length_b   1.000
_cell.length_c   1.000
_cell.angle_alpha   90.00
_cell.angle_beta   90.00
_cell.angle_gamma   90.00
#
_symmetry.space_group_name_H-M   'P 1'
#
loop_
_entity.id
_entity.type
_entity.pdbx_description
1 polymer ?
#
loop_
_entity_poly.entity_id
_entity_poly.type
_entity_poly.pdbx_seq_one_letter_code
_entity_poly.pdbx_strand_id
1 'polypeptide(L)'
;MLRQCTRPIPRWRTVSNVLYARCRTTAPCQPISPVSARTGWVGCLYSTAAASQSQPTTDGHIEILGRLHPTDSATNVSPTIVSKTTRRLHLQRNHPINILKRRIESHFRDYAVMDSMDPVVTVHQNFDSLLFTPDHPGRAATDTYYVNTNTVLRTHTSAHQSDVLKTRKADGYLLTADVYRRDEIDVSHYPVFHQMEGIRTFDKKKIEEEAKVDSETSAIQGAVLSESNPIQPAHTTREAQLVDLHLRHSLEGMVRDLFREEKDLQIRWIEAYFPFTSPSWEMEVFYRGNWLELLGCGVMQQEILDKSGNSDRIGWAFGLGLERIAMVMFDIPDIRLFWSTDDRFISQFSSGQIVKFQPFSKYPACYKDISFWCSETFHDNDFAEVVRDVAGDLAENVELIDQFQHPKTKRTSRCFRINYRSMDRTFTNEEVDRIQDQVRQVTKERLGVELR
;
A
#
# COMPACT_ATOMS: atom_id res chain seq x y z
N MET A 1 22.47 32.98 14.02
CA MET A 1 22.86 31.79 13.24
C MET A 1 22.11 30.58 13.84
N LEU A 2 20.92 30.35 13.38
CA LEU A 2 20.06 29.20 13.79
C LEU A 2 20.20 28.13 12.70
N ARG A 3 20.87 27.03 13.03
CA ARG A 3 20.88 25.83 12.18
C ARG A 3 19.57 25.06 12.39
N GLN A 4 18.73 25.07 11.38
CA GLN A 4 17.57 24.19 11.28
C GLN A 4 18.07 22.75 11.08
N CYS A 5 17.77 21.86 12.03
CA CYS A 5 17.93 20.42 11.90
C CYS A 5 16.76 19.89 11.04
N THR A 6 16.95 19.78 9.74
CA THR A 6 16.06 19.03 8.87
C THR A 6 16.42 17.56 8.95
N ARG A 7 15.56 16.74 9.51
CA ARG A 7 15.66 15.27 9.42
C ARG A 7 15.35 14.86 7.97
N PRO A 8 16.14 13.97 7.35
CA PRO A 8 15.80 13.46 6.03
C PRO A 8 14.55 12.58 6.10
N ILE A 9 13.61 12.85 5.19
CA ILE A 9 12.46 11.99 4.91
C ILE A 9 13.00 10.69 4.30
N PRO A 10 12.49 9.50 4.68
CA PRO A 10 12.95 8.24 4.11
C PRO A 10 12.81 8.22 2.59
N ARG A 11 13.83 7.74 1.89
CA ARG A 11 13.77 7.53 0.45
C ARG A 11 12.78 6.42 0.14
N TRP A 12 11.68 6.79 -0.47
CA TRP A 12 10.72 5.86 -1.03
C TRP A 12 11.36 5.16 -2.23
N ARG A 13 11.49 3.85 -2.16
CA ARG A 13 11.93 3.03 -3.30
C ARG A 13 10.74 2.34 -3.93
N THR A 14 10.73 2.37 -5.24
CA THR A 14 9.88 1.62 -6.16
C THR A 14 9.83 0.15 -5.79
N VAL A 15 8.64 -0.45 -5.83
CA VAL A 15 8.48 -1.91 -5.84
C VAL A 15 8.89 -2.42 -7.21
N SER A 16 10.17 -2.44 -7.47
CA SER A 16 10.81 -3.28 -8.46
C SER A 16 12.24 -3.55 -8.01
N ASN A 17 12.42 -4.76 -7.55
CA ASN A 17 13.70 -5.48 -7.40
C ASN A 17 14.94 -4.74 -6.87
N VAL A 18 15.31 -5.18 -5.64
CA VAL A 18 16.67 -5.63 -5.21
C VAL A 18 17.81 -4.62 -5.20
N LEU A 19 18.36 -4.54 -4.04
CA LEU A 19 19.76 -4.43 -3.61
C LEU A 19 20.09 -3.26 -2.67
N TYR A 20 20.64 -3.69 -1.55
CA TYR A 20 21.09 -2.95 -0.37
C TYR A 20 22.12 -1.84 -0.63
N ALA A 21 21.99 -0.74 0.10
CA ALA A 21 23.14 0.06 0.51
C ALA A 21 22.98 0.59 1.94
N ARG A 22 23.95 0.26 2.78
CA ARG A 22 24.09 0.66 4.19
C ARG A 22 24.49 2.13 4.31
N CYS A 23 23.96 2.83 5.31
CA CYS A 23 24.64 3.97 5.89
C CYS A 23 24.56 3.93 7.41
N ARG A 24 25.73 3.90 8.08
CA ARG A 24 25.90 3.95 9.54
C ARG A 24 26.07 5.40 9.98
N THR A 25 25.45 5.81 11.08
CA THR A 25 26.07 6.76 12.03
C THR A 25 25.46 6.60 13.43
N THR A 26 26.34 6.43 14.39
CA THR A 26 26.10 6.30 15.84
C THR A 26 26.40 7.61 16.56
N ALA A 27 25.58 8.01 17.54
CA ALA A 27 26.01 8.83 18.69
C ALA A 27 25.02 8.69 19.87
N PRO A 28 25.48 8.65 21.12
CA PRO A 28 24.72 8.31 22.31
C PRO A 28 24.14 9.52 23.05
N CYS A 29 22.95 9.37 23.66
CA CYS A 29 22.36 10.33 24.59
C CYS A 29 22.43 9.84 26.04
N GLN A 30 22.77 10.76 26.96
CA GLN A 30 22.81 10.55 28.41
C GLN A 30 21.44 10.84 29.07
N PRO A 31 21.17 10.28 30.28
CA PRO A 31 19.85 10.35 30.91
C PRO A 31 19.68 11.54 31.87
N ILE A 32 18.47 12.04 32.02
CA ILE A 32 18.00 13.01 33.01
C ILE A 32 16.98 12.33 33.95
N SER A 33 17.17 12.54 35.26
CA SER A 33 16.44 11.93 36.35
C SER A 33 15.01 12.49 36.60
N PRO A 34 14.12 11.78 37.31
CA PRO A 34 12.68 12.07 37.37
C PRO A 34 12.25 12.96 38.55
N VAL A 35 11.18 13.73 38.34
CA VAL A 35 10.44 14.40 39.42
C VAL A 35 9.08 13.69 39.57
N SER A 36 8.76 13.34 40.83
CA SER A 36 7.57 12.61 41.22
C SER A 36 6.33 13.52 41.34
N ALA A 37 5.17 13.08 40.85
CA ALA A 37 3.86 13.56 41.31
C ALA A 37 2.84 12.41 41.31
N ARG A 38 2.23 12.21 42.48
CA ARG A 38 1.14 11.26 42.75
C ARG A 38 -0.18 11.88 42.30
N THR A 39 -1.04 11.14 41.60
CA THR A 39 -2.51 11.24 41.75
C THR A 39 -3.22 10.03 41.11
N GLY A 40 -4.18 9.56 41.83
CA GLY A 40 -5.43 8.87 41.62
C GLY A 40 -5.66 7.91 40.44
N TRP A 41 -5.83 6.64 40.80
CA TRP A 41 -6.26 5.57 39.90
C TRP A 41 -7.78 5.57 39.71
N VAL A 42 -8.24 5.66 38.46
CA VAL A 42 -9.52 5.10 38.02
C VAL A 42 -9.18 3.99 37.03
N GLY A 43 -9.32 2.75 37.47
CA GLY A 43 -9.04 1.58 36.65
C GLY A 43 -10.09 1.39 35.57
N CYS A 44 -9.71 1.60 34.33
CA CYS A 44 -10.43 1.07 33.18
C CYS A 44 -9.85 -0.33 32.91
N LEU A 45 -10.65 -1.36 33.25
CA LEU A 45 -10.33 -2.74 32.97
C LEU A 45 -10.38 -2.95 31.45
N TYR A 46 -9.26 -2.79 30.76
CA TYR A 46 -9.08 -3.42 29.48
C TYR A 46 -8.95 -4.92 29.71
N SER A 47 -9.95 -5.67 29.28
CA SER A 47 -9.89 -7.09 29.12
C SER A 47 -8.60 -7.43 28.35
N THR A 48 -7.66 -8.08 29.05
CA THR A 48 -6.59 -8.82 28.41
C THR A 48 -7.28 -9.97 27.66
N ALA A 49 -7.68 -9.70 26.42
CA ALA A 49 -7.97 -10.80 25.50
C ALA A 49 -6.66 -11.57 25.39
N ALA A 50 -6.63 -12.72 26.06
CA ALA A 50 -5.62 -13.74 25.83
C ALA A 50 -5.47 -13.88 24.31
N ALA A 51 -4.21 -13.91 23.84
CA ALA A 51 -3.92 -14.27 22.47
C ALA A 51 -4.64 -15.58 22.18
N SER A 52 -5.82 -15.49 21.58
CA SER A 52 -6.54 -16.67 21.14
C SER A 52 -5.75 -17.22 19.99
N GLN A 53 -5.25 -18.41 20.17
CA GLN A 53 -4.86 -19.34 19.13
C GLN A 53 -5.68 -19.06 17.89
N SER A 54 -5.03 -19.13 16.73
CA SER A 54 -5.68 -19.10 15.41
C SER A 54 -7.09 -19.69 15.52
N GLN A 55 -8.09 -18.80 15.54
CA GLN A 55 -9.46 -19.29 15.58
C GLN A 55 -9.69 -19.99 14.26
N PRO A 56 -10.13 -21.17 14.36
CA PRO A 56 -10.41 -21.99 13.21
C PRO A 56 -11.52 -21.34 12.42
N THR A 57 -11.32 -21.37 11.19
CA THR A 57 -12.31 -21.82 10.26
C THR A 57 -13.35 -22.67 11.01
N THR A 58 -14.53 -22.11 11.23
CA THR A 58 -15.65 -22.94 11.65
C THR A 58 -15.88 -23.95 10.52
N ASP A 59 -15.46 -25.21 10.78
CA ASP A 59 -15.73 -26.32 9.87
C ASP A 59 -15.24 -26.11 8.42
N GLY A 60 -13.94 -25.71 8.24
CA GLY A 60 -13.35 -25.54 6.90
C GLY A 60 -13.77 -24.27 6.17
N HIS A 61 -14.24 -23.25 6.85
CA HIS A 61 -14.64 -21.96 6.27
C HIS A 61 -14.07 -20.78 7.06
N ILE A 62 -13.81 -19.67 6.38
CA ILE A 62 -13.48 -18.36 6.95
C ILE A 62 -14.61 -17.37 6.63
N GLU A 63 -15.03 -16.59 7.61
CA GLU A 63 -16.04 -15.54 7.41
C GLU A 63 -15.37 -14.20 7.12
N ILE A 64 -15.72 -13.58 5.98
CA ILE A 64 -15.26 -12.26 5.58
C ILE A 64 -16.48 -11.41 5.19
N LEU A 65 -16.71 -10.30 5.87
CA LEU A 65 -17.86 -9.40 5.64
C LEU A 65 -19.22 -10.13 5.66
N GLY A 66 -19.40 -11.09 6.56
CA GLY A 66 -20.64 -11.84 6.71
C GLY A 66 -20.86 -12.93 5.66
N ARG A 67 -19.84 -13.23 4.84
CA ARG A 67 -19.88 -14.33 3.86
C ARG A 67 -18.89 -15.42 4.25
N LEU A 68 -19.33 -16.67 4.16
CA LEU A 68 -18.48 -17.84 4.39
C LEU A 68 -17.75 -18.22 3.10
N HIS A 69 -16.44 -18.34 3.20
CA HIS A 69 -15.57 -18.78 2.10
C HIS A 69 -14.89 -20.09 2.51
N PRO A 70 -14.87 -21.10 1.63
CA PRO A 70 -14.17 -22.36 1.92
C PRO A 70 -12.66 -22.11 2.05
N THR A 71 -12.03 -22.83 2.96
CA THR A 71 -10.59 -22.81 3.18
C THR A 71 -9.93 -24.08 2.67
N ASP A 72 -8.65 -24.01 2.34
CA ASP A 72 -7.82 -25.13 1.92
C ASP A 72 -6.36 -24.95 2.37
N SER A 73 -5.45 -25.76 1.82
CA SER A 73 -4.02 -25.70 2.17
C SER A 73 -3.32 -24.40 1.74
N ALA A 74 -3.93 -23.60 0.86
CA ALA A 74 -3.38 -22.30 0.44
C ALA A 74 -3.81 -21.15 1.36
N THR A 75 -4.78 -21.37 2.25
CA THR A 75 -5.32 -20.32 3.13
C THR A 75 -4.25 -19.75 4.05
N ASN A 76 -3.99 -18.44 3.93
CA ASN A 76 -3.00 -17.72 4.73
C ASN A 76 -3.51 -16.37 5.28
N VAL A 77 -4.82 -16.11 5.21
CA VAL A 77 -5.45 -14.90 5.77
C VAL A 77 -5.61 -15.07 7.27
N SER A 78 -5.01 -14.15 8.05
CA SER A 78 -5.13 -14.17 9.51
C SER A 78 -6.38 -13.43 10.01
N PRO A 79 -6.87 -13.73 11.24
CA PRO A 79 -7.97 -12.99 11.85
C PRO A 79 -7.70 -11.49 11.97
N THR A 80 -6.44 -11.10 12.18
CA THR A 80 -6.01 -9.69 12.20
C THR A 80 -6.33 -9.00 10.89
N ILE A 81 -6.04 -9.62 9.75
CA ILE A 81 -6.35 -9.07 8.42
C ILE A 81 -7.87 -9.08 8.17
N VAL A 82 -8.58 -10.14 8.52
CA VAL A 82 -10.04 -10.21 8.40
C VAL A 82 -10.71 -9.04 9.13
N SER A 83 -10.28 -8.73 10.35
CA SER A 83 -10.85 -7.63 11.14
C SER A 83 -10.70 -6.26 10.46
N LYS A 84 -9.71 -6.08 9.60
CA LYS A 84 -9.45 -4.82 8.87
C LYS A 84 -10.40 -4.63 7.68
N THR A 85 -10.97 -5.70 7.12
CA THR A 85 -11.89 -5.63 5.96
C THR A 85 -13.15 -4.81 6.22
N THR A 86 -13.54 -4.70 7.49
CA THR A 86 -14.74 -3.95 7.91
C THR A 86 -14.50 -2.45 8.02
N ARG A 87 -13.24 -2.00 8.10
CA ARG A 87 -12.90 -0.61 8.41
C ARG A 87 -13.19 0.35 7.27
N ARG A 88 -12.89 -0.01 6.02
CA ARG A 88 -13.19 0.77 4.80
C ARG A 88 -12.94 2.27 4.97
N LEU A 89 -11.70 2.66 5.30
CA LEU A 89 -11.34 4.05 5.65
C LEU A 89 -11.66 5.05 4.55
N HIS A 90 -11.61 4.62 3.29
CA HIS A 90 -11.97 5.41 2.11
C HIS A 90 -13.46 5.84 2.07
N LEU A 91 -14.32 5.19 2.85
CA LEU A 91 -15.75 5.54 2.99
C LEU A 91 -16.06 6.33 4.26
N GLN A 92 -15.12 6.40 5.20
CA GLN A 92 -15.35 7.11 6.47
C GLN A 92 -15.24 8.62 6.28
N ARG A 93 -16.35 9.31 6.45
CA ARG A 93 -16.39 10.78 6.35
C ARG A 93 -15.38 11.41 7.31
N ASN A 94 -14.68 12.44 6.83
CA ASN A 94 -13.63 13.17 7.55
C ASN A 94 -12.36 12.36 7.85
N HIS A 95 -12.24 11.13 7.37
CA HIS A 95 -10.98 10.41 7.41
C HIS A 95 -10.03 10.95 6.31
N PRO A 96 -8.70 11.13 6.56
CA PRO A 96 -7.77 11.67 5.57
C PRO A 96 -7.83 10.96 4.21
N ILE A 97 -7.96 9.64 4.20
CA ILE A 97 -8.10 8.83 2.98
C ILE A 97 -9.39 9.20 2.22
N ASN A 98 -10.51 9.38 2.91
CA ASN A 98 -11.76 9.81 2.28
C ASN A 98 -11.68 11.26 1.75
N ILE A 99 -11.04 12.16 2.50
CA ILE A 99 -10.85 13.54 2.07
C ILE A 99 -10.03 13.60 0.78
N LEU A 100 -8.92 12.87 0.72
CA LEU A 100 -8.08 12.78 -0.48
C LEU A 100 -8.84 12.14 -1.63
N LYS A 101 -9.53 11.00 -1.41
CA LYS A 101 -10.40 10.34 -2.39
C LYS A 101 -11.34 11.33 -3.04
N ARG A 102 -12.13 12.04 -2.24
CA ARG A 102 -13.11 13.02 -2.73
C ARG A 102 -12.47 14.19 -3.49
N ARG A 103 -11.27 14.58 -3.09
CA ARG A 103 -10.51 15.62 -3.80
C ARG A 103 -10.14 15.15 -5.21
N ILE A 104 -9.67 13.91 -5.37
CA ILE A 104 -9.37 13.33 -6.68
C ILE A 104 -10.65 13.16 -7.51
N GLU A 105 -11.72 12.64 -6.93
CA GLU A 105 -13.02 12.50 -7.58
C GLU A 105 -13.56 13.83 -8.11
N SER A 106 -13.31 14.92 -7.40
CA SER A 106 -13.75 16.25 -7.83
C SER A 106 -13.02 16.76 -9.09
N HIS A 107 -11.87 16.19 -9.43
CA HIS A 107 -11.17 16.46 -10.69
C HIS A 107 -11.78 15.66 -11.84
N PHE A 108 -12.21 14.43 -11.61
CA PHE A 108 -12.78 13.51 -12.63
C PHE A 108 -14.31 13.44 -12.53
N ARG A 109 -14.98 14.58 -12.65
CA ARG A 109 -16.44 14.70 -12.39
C ARG A 109 -17.34 13.84 -13.28
N ASP A 110 -16.87 13.55 -14.50
CA ASP A 110 -17.62 12.79 -15.49
C ASP A 110 -17.38 11.28 -15.43
N TYR A 111 -16.61 10.83 -14.41
CA TYR A 111 -16.29 9.43 -14.21
C TYR A 111 -17.30 8.78 -13.26
N ALA A 112 -17.66 7.54 -13.58
CA ALA A 112 -18.46 6.72 -12.67
C ALA A 112 -17.61 6.24 -11.49
N VAL A 113 -18.06 6.54 -10.27
CA VAL A 113 -17.34 6.15 -9.03
C VAL A 113 -17.80 4.78 -8.57
N MET A 114 -16.81 3.90 -8.29
CA MET A 114 -16.99 2.53 -7.79
C MET A 114 -16.14 2.37 -6.53
N ASP A 115 -16.77 2.30 -5.36
CA ASP A 115 -16.06 2.27 -4.07
C ASP A 115 -16.62 1.26 -3.05
N SER A 116 -17.53 0.39 -3.49
CA SER A 116 -18.22 -0.55 -2.59
C SER A 116 -18.01 -2.01 -3.01
N MET A 117 -16.87 -2.32 -3.65
CA MET A 117 -16.55 -3.63 -4.17
C MET A 117 -16.14 -4.62 -3.07
N ASP A 118 -16.46 -5.90 -3.27
CA ASP A 118 -16.07 -6.99 -2.37
C ASP A 118 -14.55 -7.15 -2.34
N PRO A 119 -13.89 -7.26 -1.17
CA PRO A 119 -12.45 -7.45 -1.09
C PRO A 119 -12.00 -8.86 -1.52
N VAL A 120 -12.88 -9.86 -1.47
CA VAL A 120 -12.57 -11.22 -1.92
C VAL A 120 -12.82 -11.32 -3.42
N VAL A 121 -11.77 -11.62 -4.15
CA VAL A 121 -11.79 -11.77 -5.61
C VAL A 121 -11.20 -13.11 -6.03
N THR A 122 -11.51 -13.56 -7.24
CA THR A 122 -10.88 -14.78 -7.77
C THR A 122 -9.43 -14.49 -8.16
N VAL A 123 -8.60 -15.54 -8.15
CA VAL A 123 -7.22 -15.51 -8.69
C VAL A 123 -7.24 -15.02 -10.14
N HIS A 124 -8.27 -15.41 -10.91
CA HIS A 124 -8.46 -14.94 -12.28
C HIS A 124 -8.66 -13.40 -12.34
N GLN A 125 -9.54 -12.84 -11.51
CA GLN A 125 -9.76 -11.38 -11.47
C GLN A 125 -8.51 -10.63 -11.05
N ASN A 126 -7.80 -11.14 -10.04
CA ASN A 126 -6.64 -10.45 -9.48
C ASN A 126 -5.39 -10.53 -10.36
N PHE A 127 -5.24 -11.57 -11.17
CA PHE A 127 -4.02 -11.84 -11.91
C PHE A 127 -4.24 -12.16 -13.39
N ASP A 128 -5.00 -13.22 -13.73
CA ASP A 128 -5.04 -13.73 -15.10
C ASP A 128 -5.72 -12.75 -16.06
N SER A 129 -6.80 -12.10 -15.62
CA SER A 129 -7.51 -11.09 -16.42
C SER A 129 -6.65 -9.85 -16.71
N LEU A 130 -5.57 -9.68 -15.97
CA LEU A 130 -4.60 -8.59 -16.06
C LEU A 130 -3.26 -9.02 -16.66
N LEU A 131 -3.23 -10.20 -17.26
CA LEU A 131 -2.09 -10.76 -17.99
C LEU A 131 -0.83 -11.00 -17.11
N PHE A 132 -1.00 -11.17 -15.80
CA PHE A 132 0.09 -11.60 -14.95
C PHE A 132 0.50 -13.03 -15.29
N THR A 133 1.78 -13.26 -15.53
CA THR A 133 2.30 -14.61 -15.78
C THR A 133 2.14 -15.52 -14.56
N PRO A 134 2.05 -16.86 -14.74
CA PRO A 134 1.89 -17.79 -13.62
C PRO A 134 3.01 -17.72 -12.58
N ASP A 135 4.22 -17.35 -12.99
CA ASP A 135 5.44 -17.23 -12.20
C ASP A 135 5.68 -15.80 -11.65
N HIS A 136 4.74 -14.89 -11.86
CA HIS A 136 4.89 -13.50 -11.39
C HIS A 136 5.01 -13.45 -9.85
N PRO A 137 6.02 -12.75 -9.29
CA PRO A 137 6.27 -12.69 -7.84
C PRO A 137 5.04 -12.30 -7.01
N GLY A 138 4.22 -11.37 -7.50
CA GLY A 138 2.99 -10.94 -6.81
C GLY A 138 1.95 -12.04 -6.59
N ARG A 139 2.10 -13.23 -7.24
CA ARG A 139 1.25 -14.40 -6.98
C ARG A 139 1.75 -15.24 -5.81
N ALA A 140 2.96 -14.98 -5.32
CA ALA A 140 3.52 -15.76 -4.23
C ALA A 140 2.68 -15.63 -2.96
N ALA A 141 2.56 -16.73 -2.21
CA ALA A 141 1.85 -16.71 -0.93
C ALA A 141 2.58 -15.85 0.13
N THR A 142 3.84 -15.49 -0.12
CA THR A 142 4.62 -14.53 0.68
C THR A 142 4.17 -13.08 0.50
N ASP A 143 3.47 -12.76 -0.60
CA ASP A 143 3.07 -11.39 -0.96
C ASP A 143 1.55 -11.22 -0.99
N THR A 144 0.79 -12.31 -1.20
CA THR A 144 -0.66 -12.31 -1.39
C THR A 144 -1.38 -13.08 -0.28
N TYR A 145 -2.49 -12.52 0.20
CA TYR A 145 -3.41 -13.19 1.12
C TYR A 145 -4.40 -14.07 0.34
N TYR A 146 -4.17 -15.37 0.37
CA TYR A 146 -5.04 -16.38 -0.21
C TYR A 146 -6.15 -16.78 0.78
N VAL A 147 -7.39 -16.63 0.36
CA VAL A 147 -8.56 -17.17 1.08
C VAL A 147 -8.64 -18.68 0.84
N ASN A 148 -8.37 -19.10 -0.39
CA ASN A 148 -8.13 -20.49 -0.81
C ASN A 148 -7.39 -20.47 -2.17
N THR A 149 -7.12 -21.63 -2.74
CA THR A 149 -6.40 -21.76 -4.04
C THR A 149 -7.01 -20.92 -5.16
N ASN A 150 -8.33 -20.65 -5.14
CA ASN A 150 -9.05 -19.96 -6.22
C ASN A 150 -9.39 -18.50 -5.91
N THR A 151 -9.29 -18.07 -4.66
CA THR A 151 -9.69 -16.73 -4.22
C THR A 151 -8.65 -16.10 -3.31
N VAL A 152 -8.51 -14.78 -3.44
CA VAL A 152 -7.57 -13.96 -2.69
C VAL A 152 -8.27 -12.72 -2.13
N LEU A 153 -7.68 -12.09 -1.12
CA LEU A 153 -7.96 -10.68 -0.88
C LEU A 153 -7.25 -9.88 -1.97
N ARG A 154 -7.97 -8.97 -2.66
CA ARG A 154 -7.42 -8.22 -3.79
C ARG A 154 -6.13 -7.50 -3.42
N THR A 155 -5.10 -7.63 -4.26
CA THR A 155 -3.80 -6.97 -4.06
C THR A 155 -3.71 -5.60 -4.71
N HIS A 156 -4.68 -5.26 -5.54
CA HIS A 156 -4.85 -3.97 -6.23
C HIS A 156 -6.29 -3.80 -6.71
N THR A 157 -6.68 -2.56 -7.01
CA THR A 157 -8.03 -2.23 -7.49
C THR A 157 -8.30 -2.74 -8.90
N SER A 158 -7.27 -2.95 -9.72
CA SER A 158 -7.38 -3.47 -11.09
C SER A 158 -8.00 -4.87 -11.18
N ALA A 159 -8.09 -5.60 -10.05
CA ALA A 159 -8.84 -6.85 -9.97
C ALA A 159 -10.32 -6.71 -10.40
N HIS A 160 -10.86 -5.50 -10.33
CA HIS A 160 -12.25 -5.20 -10.73
C HIS A 160 -12.36 -4.58 -12.14
N GLN A 161 -11.24 -4.30 -12.80
CA GLN A 161 -11.19 -3.58 -14.08
C GLN A 161 -12.03 -4.26 -15.16
N SER A 162 -11.82 -5.57 -15.37
CA SER A 162 -12.56 -6.34 -16.37
C SER A 162 -14.08 -6.33 -16.12
N ASP A 163 -14.50 -6.47 -14.86
CA ASP A 163 -15.93 -6.51 -14.51
C ASP A 163 -16.59 -5.15 -14.73
N VAL A 164 -15.92 -4.06 -14.40
CA VAL A 164 -16.41 -2.70 -14.62
C VAL A 164 -16.50 -2.39 -16.11
N LEU A 165 -15.49 -2.76 -16.90
CA LEU A 165 -15.47 -2.56 -18.35
C LEU A 165 -16.60 -3.32 -19.07
N LYS A 166 -16.93 -4.55 -18.61
CA LYS A 166 -18.07 -5.32 -19.16
C LYS A 166 -19.41 -4.60 -19.02
N THR A 167 -19.54 -3.71 -18.03
CA THR A 167 -20.81 -2.98 -17.85
C THR A 167 -21.09 -1.96 -18.94
N ARG A 168 -20.08 -1.40 -19.57
CA ARG A 168 -20.14 -0.32 -20.58
C ARG A 168 -21.05 0.86 -20.15
N LYS A 169 -21.14 1.15 -18.85
CA LYS A 169 -22.05 2.19 -18.31
C LYS A 169 -21.48 3.60 -18.44
N ALA A 170 -20.17 3.72 -18.55
CA ALA A 170 -19.47 5.00 -18.71
C ALA A 170 -18.20 4.79 -19.52
N ASP A 171 -17.65 5.89 -20.05
CA ASP A 171 -16.35 5.89 -20.72
C ASP A 171 -15.19 6.07 -19.72
N GLY A 172 -15.47 6.66 -18.56
CA GLY A 172 -14.53 6.85 -17.47
C GLY A 172 -15.02 6.26 -16.14
N TYR A 173 -14.11 5.63 -15.40
CA TYR A 173 -14.39 5.05 -14.09
C TYR A 173 -13.29 5.41 -13.08
N LEU A 174 -13.67 5.63 -11.83
CA LEU A 174 -12.79 5.68 -10.68
C LEU A 174 -13.14 4.55 -9.71
N LEU A 175 -12.20 3.65 -9.47
CA LEU A 175 -12.34 2.52 -8.57
C LEU A 175 -11.51 2.79 -7.32
N THR A 176 -12.13 2.88 -6.15
CA THR A 176 -11.40 3.08 -4.89
C THR A 176 -11.73 1.96 -3.92
N ALA A 177 -10.70 1.32 -3.39
CA ALA A 177 -10.88 0.25 -2.42
C ALA A 177 -9.65 0.04 -1.55
N ASP A 178 -9.87 -0.64 -0.42
CA ASP A 178 -8.85 -1.28 0.38
C ASP A 178 -8.20 -2.43 -0.41
N VAL A 179 -6.89 -2.55 -0.31
CA VAL A 179 -6.08 -3.61 -0.93
C VAL A 179 -5.19 -4.27 0.11
N TYR A 180 -4.78 -5.51 -0.14
CA TYR A 180 -4.20 -6.38 0.87
C TYR A 180 -2.92 -7.01 0.33
N ARG A 181 -1.79 -6.73 0.99
CA ARG A 181 -0.50 -7.32 0.62
C ARG A 181 0.24 -7.75 1.87
N ARG A 182 0.91 -8.88 1.80
CA ARG A 182 1.88 -9.26 2.81
C ARG A 182 3.16 -8.47 2.53
N ASP A 183 3.51 -7.58 3.44
CA ASP A 183 4.56 -6.59 3.22
C ASP A 183 5.42 -6.45 4.48
N GLU A 184 6.51 -5.72 4.37
CA GLU A 184 7.37 -5.32 5.48
C GLU A 184 6.59 -4.53 6.54
N ILE A 185 7.18 -4.41 7.73
CA ILE A 185 6.65 -3.55 8.80
C ILE A 185 7.59 -2.37 8.96
N ASP A 186 7.14 -1.20 8.53
CA ASP A 186 7.80 0.08 8.75
C ASP A 186 6.77 1.24 8.82
N VAL A 187 7.26 2.46 8.93
CA VAL A 187 6.39 3.65 9.03
C VAL A 187 5.59 3.95 7.77
N SER A 188 5.88 3.28 6.66
CA SER A 188 5.32 3.54 5.33
C SER A 188 4.60 2.35 4.69
N HIS A 189 4.78 1.15 5.24
CA HIS A 189 4.15 -0.07 4.76
C HIS A 189 3.17 -0.62 5.80
N TYR A 190 2.00 -1.01 5.30
CA TYR A 190 0.94 -1.60 6.09
C TYR A 190 0.20 -2.65 5.26
N PRO A 191 -0.20 -3.78 5.84
CA PRO A 191 -0.73 -4.91 5.07
C PRO A 191 -2.07 -4.61 4.39
N VAL A 192 -2.75 -3.58 4.83
CA VAL A 192 -4.02 -3.10 4.27
C VAL A 192 -3.89 -1.61 4.02
N PHE A 193 -3.99 -1.20 2.78
CA PHE A 193 -3.98 0.21 2.38
C PHE A 193 -5.02 0.45 1.28
N HIS A 194 -5.12 1.67 0.78
CA HIS A 194 -6.16 2.03 -0.17
C HIS A 194 -5.54 2.43 -1.51
N GLN A 195 -6.11 1.91 -2.58
CA GLN A 195 -5.77 2.34 -3.93
C GLN A 195 -6.97 3.01 -4.60
N MET A 196 -6.67 3.98 -5.44
CA MET A 196 -7.59 4.47 -6.43
C MET A 196 -7.04 4.15 -7.81
N GLU A 197 -7.88 3.62 -8.67
CA GLU A 197 -7.63 3.40 -10.08
C GLU A 197 -8.56 4.24 -10.91
N GLY A 198 -8.05 4.85 -11.96
CA GLY A 198 -8.85 5.52 -12.97
C GLY A 198 -8.69 4.83 -14.31
N ILE A 199 -9.80 4.69 -15.02
CA ILE A 199 -9.86 4.11 -16.36
C ILE A 199 -10.58 5.09 -17.25
N ARG A 200 -10.06 5.30 -18.47
CA ARG A 200 -10.78 6.02 -19.54
C ARG A 200 -10.67 5.25 -20.84
N THR A 201 -11.79 5.07 -21.51
CA THR A 201 -11.86 4.41 -22.82
C THR A 201 -12.44 5.35 -23.87
N PHE A 202 -12.02 5.17 -25.12
CA PHE A 202 -12.41 5.97 -26.29
C PHE A 202 -12.88 5.03 -27.40
N ASP A 203 -13.87 5.46 -28.18
CA ASP A 203 -14.22 4.78 -29.43
C ASP A 203 -13.08 4.96 -30.46
N LYS A 204 -12.52 3.85 -30.96
CA LYS A 204 -11.40 3.89 -31.92
C LYS A 204 -11.75 4.72 -33.17
N LYS A 205 -13.02 4.74 -33.59
CA LYS A 205 -13.47 5.50 -34.75
C LYS A 205 -13.57 7.01 -34.49
N LYS A 206 -13.64 7.42 -33.23
CA LYS A 206 -13.81 8.81 -32.80
C LYS A 206 -12.63 9.34 -32.00
N ILE A 207 -11.51 8.59 -31.92
CA ILE A 207 -10.41 8.89 -31.03
C ILE A 207 -9.80 10.29 -31.23
N GLU A 208 -9.77 10.78 -32.50
CA GLU A 208 -9.27 12.13 -32.80
C GLU A 208 -10.15 13.24 -32.19
N GLU A 209 -11.43 12.97 -31.95
CA GLU A 209 -12.38 13.87 -31.33
C GLU A 209 -12.41 13.69 -29.80
N GLU A 210 -12.56 12.43 -29.35
CA GLU A 210 -12.76 12.10 -27.93
C GLU A 210 -11.49 12.23 -27.07
N ALA A 211 -10.30 11.95 -27.65
CA ALA A 211 -9.00 12.08 -26.99
C ALA A 211 -8.30 13.42 -27.27
N LYS A 212 -9.03 14.40 -27.80
CA LYS A 212 -8.47 15.71 -28.10
C LYS A 212 -8.12 16.46 -26.82
N VAL A 213 -6.88 16.94 -26.75
CA VAL A 213 -6.38 17.83 -25.71
C VAL A 213 -6.16 19.21 -26.32
N ASP A 214 -6.61 20.26 -25.64
CA ASP A 214 -6.37 21.63 -26.10
C ASP A 214 -4.86 21.93 -26.11
N SER A 215 -4.32 22.05 -27.33
CA SER A 215 -2.89 22.22 -27.56
C SER A 215 -2.34 23.55 -27.03
N GLU A 216 -3.19 24.54 -26.78
CA GLU A 216 -2.78 25.85 -26.26
C GLU A 216 -2.44 25.83 -24.75
N THR A 217 -2.95 24.85 -24.00
CA THR A 217 -2.67 24.69 -22.57
C THR A 217 -1.63 23.61 -22.27
N SER A 218 -1.26 22.82 -23.28
CA SER A 218 -0.40 21.64 -23.09
C SER A 218 1.07 21.96 -23.41
N ALA A 219 1.84 22.33 -22.38
CA ALA A 219 3.31 22.22 -22.43
C ALA A 219 3.77 20.74 -22.37
N ILE A 220 2.82 19.81 -22.35
CA ILE A 220 3.08 18.37 -22.18
C ILE A 220 3.43 17.81 -23.57
N GLN A 221 4.69 17.43 -23.72
CA GLN A 221 5.13 16.68 -24.89
C GLN A 221 4.63 15.21 -24.74
N GLY A 222 4.06 14.67 -25.80
CA GLY A 222 3.74 13.25 -25.87
C GLY A 222 5.00 12.40 -25.60
N ALA A 223 4.82 11.20 -25.08
CA ALA A 223 5.91 10.32 -24.75
C ALA A 223 6.82 10.05 -25.95
N VAL A 224 8.11 10.08 -25.71
CA VAL A 224 9.07 9.45 -26.63
C VAL A 224 8.91 7.95 -26.43
N LEU A 225 8.32 7.29 -27.41
CA LEU A 225 8.16 5.85 -27.39
C LEU A 225 9.52 5.20 -27.65
N SER A 226 9.87 4.22 -26.84
CA SER A 226 11.16 3.52 -26.91
C SER A 226 10.96 2.02 -27.22
N GLU A 227 12.04 1.33 -27.56
CA GLU A 227 12.02 -0.13 -27.69
C GLU A 227 11.71 -0.84 -26.37
N SER A 228 12.09 -0.23 -25.23
CA SER A 228 11.82 -0.76 -23.88
C SER A 228 10.39 -0.52 -23.42
N ASN A 229 9.67 0.42 -24.04
CA ASN A 229 8.29 0.77 -23.73
C ASN A 229 7.44 0.87 -25.01
N PRO A 230 7.17 -0.26 -25.68
CA PRO A 230 6.66 -0.30 -27.06
C PRO A 230 5.17 -0.02 -27.14
N ILE A 231 4.73 0.43 -28.32
CA ILE A 231 3.33 0.40 -28.71
C ILE A 231 2.91 -1.05 -28.95
N GLN A 232 1.71 -1.39 -28.52
CA GLN A 232 1.11 -2.70 -28.79
C GLN A 232 0.82 -2.87 -30.28
N PRO A 233 1.00 -4.08 -30.84
CA PRO A 233 0.71 -4.35 -32.26
C PRO A 233 -0.75 -4.06 -32.66
N ALA A 234 -1.67 -4.07 -31.71
CA ALA A 234 -3.09 -3.79 -31.93
C ALA A 234 -3.44 -2.29 -32.09
N HIS A 235 -2.47 -1.41 -31.86
CA HIS A 235 -2.67 0.05 -31.93
C HIS A 235 -1.80 0.67 -33.01
N THR A 236 -2.32 1.67 -33.70
CA THR A 236 -1.49 2.53 -34.55
C THR A 236 -0.68 3.50 -33.66
N THR A 237 0.42 4.01 -34.20
CA THR A 237 1.24 5.02 -33.52
C THR A 237 0.39 6.25 -33.13
N ARG A 238 -0.50 6.65 -34.01
CA ARG A 238 -1.37 7.82 -33.78
C ARG A 238 -2.37 7.60 -32.64
N GLU A 239 -3.03 6.44 -32.59
CA GLU A 239 -3.95 6.09 -31.51
C GLU A 239 -3.23 6.06 -30.17
N ALA A 240 -2.09 5.38 -30.09
CA ALA A 240 -1.31 5.29 -28.85
C ALA A 240 -0.84 6.68 -28.37
N GLN A 241 -0.39 7.55 -29.29
CA GLN A 241 0.03 8.92 -28.95
C GLN A 241 -1.11 9.78 -28.43
N LEU A 242 -2.30 9.71 -29.02
CA LEU A 242 -3.48 10.47 -28.59
C LEU A 242 -3.91 10.03 -27.18
N VAL A 243 -3.97 8.71 -26.93
CA VAL A 243 -4.33 8.16 -25.63
C VAL A 243 -3.30 8.51 -24.56
N ASP A 244 -2.01 8.40 -24.88
CA ASP A 244 -0.92 8.77 -23.95
C ASP A 244 -0.92 10.28 -23.62
N LEU A 245 -1.13 11.12 -24.62
CA LEU A 245 -1.22 12.58 -24.41
C LEU A 245 -2.42 12.94 -23.52
N HIS A 246 -3.59 12.35 -23.78
CA HIS A 246 -4.78 12.55 -22.96
C HIS A 246 -4.57 12.06 -21.52
N LEU A 247 -3.92 10.89 -21.34
CA LEU A 247 -3.54 10.36 -20.04
C LEU A 247 -2.68 11.35 -19.25
N ARG A 248 -1.58 11.79 -19.86
CA ARG A 248 -0.63 12.73 -19.24
C ARG A 248 -1.31 14.04 -18.86
N HIS A 249 -2.10 14.62 -19.78
CA HIS A 249 -2.82 15.85 -19.52
C HIS A 249 -3.78 15.70 -18.32
N SER A 250 -4.56 14.62 -18.30
CA SER A 250 -5.51 14.35 -17.21
C SER A 250 -4.81 14.19 -15.86
N LEU A 251 -3.70 13.44 -15.81
CA LEU A 251 -2.98 13.16 -14.57
C LEU A 251 -2.17 14.35 -14.08
N GLU A 252 -1.49 15.10 -14.96
CA GLU A 252 -0.82 16.34 -14.55
C GLU A 252 -1.81 17.37 -14.03
N GLY A 253 -2.98 17.51 -14.65
CA GLY A 253 -4.05 18.36 -14.16
C GLY A 253 -4.49 17.98 -12.75
N MET A 254 -4.74 16.69 -12.51
CA MET A 254 -5.08 16.16 -11.18
C MET A 254 -3.99 16.47 -10.15
N VAL A 255 -2.74 16.19 -10.48
CA VAL A 255 -1.61 16.37 -9.56
C VAL A 255 -1.38 17.85 -9.25
N ARG A 256 -1.47 18.73 -10.25
CA ARG A 256 -1.37 20.19 -10.02
C ARG A 256 -2.52 20.71 -9.16
N ASP A 257 -3.72 20.14 -9.28
CA ASP A 257 -4.83 20.49 -8.39
C ASP A 257 -4.61 19.99 -6.96
N LEU A 258 -4.05 18.79 -6.77
CA LEU A 258 -3.70 18.27 -5.45
C LEU A 258 -2.62 19.12 -4.77
N PHE A 259 -1.57 19.46 -5.49
CA PHE A 259 -0.41 20.22 -4.99
C PHE A 259 -0.48 21.72 -5.33
N ARG A 260 -1.67 22.30 -5.43
CA ARG A 260 -1.89 23.68 -5.88
C ARG A 260 -1.18 24.75 -5.04
N GLU A 261 -0.75 24.42 -3.82
CA GLU A 261 0.02 25.30 -2.96
C GLU A 261 1.50 25.38 -3.39
N GLU A 262 1.98 24.39 -4.16
CA GLU A 262 3.34 24.32 -4.68
C GLU A 262 3.40 24.96 -6.07
N LYS A 263 3.81 26.26 -6.13
CA LYS A 263 3.79 27.05 -7.38
C LYS A 263 4.69 26.51 -8.47
N ASP A 264 5.85 25.93 -8.09
CA ASP A 264 6.87 25.42 -9.01
C ASP A 264 6.98 23.89 -8.96
N LEU A 265 5.84 23.20 -8.87
CA LEU A 265 5.79 21.75 -8.82
C LEU A 265 6.44 21.13 -10.06
N GLN A 266 7.57 20.45 -9.86
CA GLN A 266 8.23 19.68 -10.91
C GLN A 266 7.60 18.28 -10.99
N ILE A 267 7.28 17.87 -12.21
CA ILE A 267 6.73 16.56 -12.53
C ILE A 267 7.68 15.88 -13.51
N ARG A 268 7.93 14.61 -13.32
CA ARG A 268 8.65 13.79 -14.31
C ARG A 268 7.93 12.47 -14.56
N TRP A 269 8.13 11.96 -15.76
CA TRP A 269 7.61 10.70 -16.23
C TRP A 269 8.76 9.72 -16.41
N ILE A 270 8.61 8.51 -15.86
CA ILE A 270 9.62 7.45 -15.92
C ILE A 270 9.00 6.27 -16.63
N GLU A 271 9.74 5.66 -17.57
CA GLU A 271 9.32 4.42 -18.19
C GLU A 271 9.17 3.33 -17.14
N ALA A 272 8.07 2.59 -17.21
CA ALA A 272 7.74 1.51 -16.32
C ALA A 272 7.21 0.29 -17.08
N TYR A 273 7.10 -0.82 -16.41
CA TYR A 273 6.50 -2.02 -16.96
C TYR A 273 5.38 -2.54 -16.06
N PHE A 274 4.18 -2.65 -16.63
CA PHE A 274 3.06 -3.34 -16.00
C PHE A 274 2.46 -4.33 -17.01
N PRO A 275 2.10 -5.56 -16.59
CA PRO A 275 1.56 -6.56 -17.51
C PRO A 275 0.31 -6.11 -18.27
N PHE A 276 -0.47 -5.23 -17.66
CA PHE A 276 -1.80 -4.79 -18.14
C PHE A 276 -1.79 -3.47 -18.92
N THR A 277 -0.63 -2.84 -19.13
CA THR A 277 -0.48 -1.61 -19.95
C THR A 277 0.77 -1.64 -20.83
N SER A 278 0.72 -0.97 -21.99
CA SER A 278 1.88 -0.71 -22.84
C SER A 278 1.52 0.39 -23.89
N PRO A 279 2.23 1.52 -23.98
CA PRO A 279 3.32 1.92 -23.08
C PRO A 279 2.86 2.17 -21.64
N SER A 280 3.83 2.13 -20.70
CA SER A 280 3.58 2.28 -19.26
C SER A 280 4.54 3.30 -18.64
N TRP A 281 4.05 4.01 -17.64
CA TRP A 281 4.77 5.10 -17.01
C TRP A 281 4.54 5.12 -15.51
N GLU A 282 5.53 5.64 -14.77
CA GLU A 282 5.38 6.14 -13.44
C GLU A 282 5.46 7.66 -13.44
N MET A 283 4.60 8.32 -12.68
CA MET A 283 4.66 9.75 -12.46
C MET A 283 5.24 10.06 -11.09
N GLU A 284 6.27 10.90 -11.07
CA GLU A 284 6.87 11.41 -9.86
C GLU A 284 6.77 12.93 -9.77
N VAL A 285 6.66 13.43 -8.56
CA VAL A 285 6.74 14.88 -8.24
C VAL A 285 7.92 15.17 -7.36
N PHE A 286 8.57 16.32 -7.57
CA PHE A 286 9.59 16.80 -6.67
C PHE A 286 8.92 17.58 -5.52
N TYR A 287 8.95 17.00 -4.34
CA TYR A 287 8.32 17.58 -3.16
C TYR A 287 9.25 17.54 -1.96
N ARG A 288 9.44 18.69 -1.29
CA ARG A 288 10.30 18.84 -0.09
C ARG A 288 11.71 18.27 -0.26
N GLY A 289 12.30 18.46 -1.43
CA GLY A 289 13.68 18.07 -1.71
C GLY A 289 13.87 16.62 -2.19
N ASN A 290 12.79 15.86 -2.40
CA ASN A 290 12.84 14.49 -2.88
C ASN A 290 11.85 14.24 -4.02
N TRP A 291 12.19 13.28 -4.89
CA TRP A 291 11.24 12.74 -5.85
C TRP A 291 10.31 11.74 -5.16
N LEU A 292 9.02 11.95 -5.31
CA LEU A 292 7.96 11.13 -4.77
C LEU A 292 7.18 10.50 -5.92
N GLU A 293 7.23 9.18 -6.03
CA GLU A 293 6.37 8.41 -6.92
C GLU A 293 4.91 8.51 -6.43
N LEU A 294 4.02 8.98 -7.30
CA LEU A 294 2.60 9.14 -6.98
C LEU A 294 1.76 8.00 -7.53
N LEU A 295 2.02 7.60 -8.79
CA LEU A 295 1.17 6.66 -9.51
C LEU A 295 1.91 5.95 -10.64
N GLY A 296 1.42 4.75 -10.98
CA GLY A 296 1.70 4.05 -12.21
C GLY A 296 0.53 4.16 -13.18
N CYS A 297 0.80 4.22 -14.48
CA CYS A 297 -0.24 4.35 -15.51
C CYS A 297 0.23 3.86 -16.87
N GLY A 298 -0.68 3.82 -17.84
CA GLY A 298 -0.33 3.50 -19.23
C GLY A 298 -1.54 3.25 -20.13
N VAL A 299 -1.25 2.98 -21.39
CA VAL A 299 -2.25 2.56 -22.37
C VAL A 299 -2.62 1.11 -22.08
N MET A 300 -3.90 0.86 -21.86
CA MET A 300 -4.41 -0.48 -21.52
C MET A 300 -4.06 -1.50 -22.59
N GLN A 301 -3.72 -2.73 -22.17
CA GLN A 301 -3.55 -3.82 -23.13
C GLN A 301 -4.87 -4.08 -23.86
N GLN A 302 -4.82 -4.10 -25.21
CA GLN A 302 -6.00 -4.31 -26.03
C GLN A 302 -6.67 -5.66 -25.73
N GLU A 303 -5.87 -6.68 -25.39
CA GLU A 303 -6.38 -7.99 -25.02
C GLU A 303 -7.34 -7.94 -23.81
N ILE A 304 -7.12 -7.03 -22.86
CA ILE A 304 -8.01 -6.84 -21.69
C ILE A 304 -9.35 -6.23 -22.16
N LEU A 305 -9.27 -5.25 -23.05
CA LEU A 305 -10.47 -4.62 -23.64
C LEU A 305 -11.26 -5.65 -24.46
N ASP A 306 -10.59 -6.45 -25.27
CA ASP A 306 -11.21 -7.50 -26.09
C ASP A 306 -11.94 -8.54 -25.23
N LYS A 307 -11.26 -9.06 -24.19
CA LYS A 307 -11.82 -10.02 -23.25
C LYS A 307 -12.99 -9.47 -22.42
N SER A 308 -13.04 -8.15 -22.26
CA SER A 308 -14.15 -7.47 -21.57
C SER A 308 -15.28 -7.02 -22.50
N GLY A 309 -15.23 -7.39 -23.81
CA GLY A 309 -16.26 -7.04 -24.79
C GLY A 309 -16.16 -5.61 -25.32
N ASN A 310 -14.96 -5.01 -25.29
CA ASN A 310 -14.67 -3.63 -25.69
C ASN A 310 -13.64 -3.55 -26.83
N SER A 311 -13.69 -4.47 -27.80
CA SER A 311 -12.73 -4.52 -28.92
C SER A 311 -12.77 -3.29 -29.83
N ASP A 312 -13.90 -2.58 -29.81
CA ASP A 312 -14.13 -1.32 -30.52
C ASP A 312 -13.48 -0.11 -29.81
N ARG A 313 -12.88 -0.31 -28.64
CA ARG A 313 -12.33 0.76 -27.81
C ARG A 313 -10.82 0.62 -27.60
N ILE A 314 -10.20 1.76 -27.28
CA ILE A 314 -8.86 1.90 -26.78
C ILE A 314 -8.92 2.75 -25.51
N GLY A 315 -7.95 2.64 -24.60
CA GLY A 315 -8.02 3.42 -23.37
C GLY A 315 -6.74 3.43 -22.58
N TRP A 316 -6.79 4.15 -21.49
CA TRP A 316 -5.72 4.23 -20.51
C TRP A 316 -6.21 3.92 -19.09
N ALA A 317 -5.29 3.53 -18.23
CA ALA A 317 -5.54 3.34 -16.81
C ALA A 317 -4.39 3.92 -15.98
N PHE A 318 -4.71 4.33 -14.74
CA PHE A 318 -3.72 4.66 -13.71
C PHE A 318 -4.10 4.04 -12.37
N GLY A 319 -3.10 3.77 -11.53
CA GLY A 319 -3.29 3.34 -10.15
C GLY A 319 -2.41 4.14 -9.20
N LEU A 320 -2.98 4.60 -8.09
CA LEU A 320 -2.25 5.32 -7.04
C LEU A 320 -2.58 4.80 -5.65
N GLY A 321 -1.58 4.82 -4.76
CA GLY A 321 -1.73 4.54 -3.33
C GLY A 321 -2.16 5.80 -2.57
N LEU A 322 -3.34 5.75 -1.93
CA LEU A 322 -3.88 6.93 -1.24
C LEU A 322 -3.08 7.29 0.01
N GLU A 323 -2.60 6.32 0.77
CA GLU A 323 -1.85 6.55 2.01
C GLU A 323 -0.56 7.32 1.75
N ARG A 324 0.21 6.95 0.72
CA ARG A 324 1.47 7.62 0.38
C ARG A 324 1.25 9.11 0.13
N ILE A 325 0.24 9.45 -0.65
CA ILE A 325 -0.11 10.85 -0.94
C ILE A 325 -0.67 11.53 0.32
N ALA A 326 -1.53 10.85 1.07
CA ALA A 326 -2.12 11.40 2.29
C ALA A 326 -1.06 11.67 3.37
N MET A 327 -0.07 10.78 3.57
CA MET A 327 1.04 11.02 4.50
C MET A 327 1.77 12.33 4.18
N VAL A 328 2.01 12.60 2.90
CA VAL A 328 2.68 13.82 2.44
C VAL A 328 1.77 15.05 2.59
N MET A 329 0.52 14.96 2.13
CA MET A 329 -0.39 16.11 2.10
C MET A 329 -0.86 16.52 3.49
N PHE A 330 -1.10 15.57 4.39
CA PHE A 330 -1.55 15.82 5.76
C PHE A 330 -0.42 15.87 6.79
N ASP A 331 0.86 15.67 6.39
CA ASP A 331 2.01 15.56 7.29
C ASP A 331 1.86 14.42 8.33
N ILE A 332 1.28 13.30 7.94
CA ILE A 332 1.13 12.14 8.81
C ILE A 332 2.42 11.32 8.74
N PRO A 333 3.16 11.16 9.86
CA PRO A 333 4.51 10.58 9.84
C PRO A 333 4.54 9.05 9.81
N ASP A 334 3.41 8.38 10.06
CA ASP A 334 3.33 6.93 10.24
C ASP A 334 2.01 6.42 9.71
N ILE A 335 2.07 5.44 8.81
CA ILE A 335 0.89 4.86 8.14
C ILE A 335 -0.12 4.23 9.11
N ARG A 336 0.35 3.73 10.28
CA ARG A 336 -0.50 3.14 11.32
C ARG A 336 -1.52 4.14 11.88
N LEU A 337 -1.21 5.45 11.83
CA LEU A 337 -2.12 6.50 12.30
C LEU A 337 -3.45 6.52 11.54
N PHE A 338 -3.47 6.16 10.26
CA PHE A 338 -4.74 6.04 9.52
C PHE A 338 -5.67 4.98 10.12
N TRP A 339 -5.11 3.98 10.79
CA TRP A 339 -5.86 2.88 11.41
C TRP A 339 -6.20 3.14 12.88
N SER A 340 -5.75 4.27 13.43
CA SER A 340 -6.06 4.68 14.80
C SER A 340 -7.57 4.89 14.99
N THR A 341 -8.05 4.50 16.15
CA THR A 341 -9.41 4.79 16.62
C THR A 341 -9.43 5.93 17.64
N ASP A 342 -8.27 6.57 17.86
CA ASP A 342 -8.14 7.67 18.81
C ASP A 342 -8.83 8.92 18.27
N ASP A 343 -9.77 9.46 19.04
CA ASP A 343 -10.51 10.67 18.68
C ASP A 343 -9.59 11.89 18.48
N ARG A 344 -8.43 11.91 19.13
CA ARG A 344 -7.42 12.97 18.97
C ARG A 344 -6.81 12.97 17.57
N PHE A 345 -6.81 11.83 16.86
CA PHE A 345 -6.41 11.76 15.47
C PHE A 345 -7.54 12.24 14.55
N ILE A 346 -8.70 11.59 14.61
CA ILE A 346 -9.79 11.81 13.66
C ILE A 346 -10.37 13.22 13.76
N SER A 347 -10.49 13.78 14.97
CA SER A 347 -11.07 15.10 15.20
C SER A 347 -10.31 16.23 14.49
N GLN A 348 -9.02 16.07 14.24
CA GLN A 348 -8.23 17.07 13.52
C GLN A 348 -8.72 17.32 12.09
N PHE A 349 -9.35 16.31 11.48
CA PHE A 349 -9.80 16.34 10.09
C PHE A 349 -11.31 16.60 9.95
N SER A 350 -11.98 16.99 11.03
CA SER A 350 -13.44 17.20 11.09
C SER A 350 -13.97 18.26 10.12
N SER A 351 -13.10 19.20 9.68
CA SER A 351 -13.42 20.18 8.63
C SER A 351 -13.65 19.56 7.25
N GLY A 352 -13.22 18.31 7.02
CA GLY A 352 -13.24 17.67 5.71
C GLY A 352 -12.27 18.29 4.69
N GLN A 353 -11.30 19.08 5.16
CA GLN A 353 -10.28 19.73 4.35
C GLN A 353 -8.92 19.08 4.59
N ILE A 354 -7.98 19.31 3.67
CA ILE A 354 -6.57 18.93 3.84
C ILE A 354 -5.96 19.88 4.87
N VAL A 355 -5.69 19.36 6.06
CA VAL A 355 -5.03 20.08 7.16
C VAL A 355 -3.82 19.29 7.63
N LYS A 356 -2.78 20.00 8.10
CA LYS A 356 -1.55 19.35 8.58
C LYS A 356 -1.79 18.71 9.95
N PHE A 357 -1.43 17.44 10.06
CA PHE A 357 -1.53 16.68 11.29
C PHE A 357 -0.65 17.30 12.38
N GLN A 358 -1.23 17.44 13.57
CA GLN A 358 -0.51 17.89 14.76
C GLN A 358 -0.29 16.69 15.70
N PRO A 359 0.98 16.31 15.96
CA PRO A 359 1.27 15.23 16.89
C PRO A 359 0.71 15.53 18.28
N PHE A 360 -0.14 14.64 18.79
CA PHE A 360 -0.74 14.76 20.11
C PHE A 360 0.03 14.00 21.19
N SER A 361 1.00 13.16 20.79
CA SER A 361 1.86 12.44 21.71
C SER A 361 3.18 12.03 21.05
N LYS A 362 4.24 11.91 21.88
CA LYS A 362 5.56 11.37 21.49
C LYS A 362 5.98 10.33 22.52
N TYR A 363 5.45 9.13 22.40
CA TYR A 363 5.89 8.02 23.24
C TYR A 363 7.20 7.43 22.70
N PRO A 364 8.19 7.12 23.57
CA PRO A 364 9.45 6.53 23.13
C PRO A 364 9.24 5.11 22.62
N ALA A 365 10.01 4.74 21.59
CA ALA A 365 10.06 3.35 21.13
C ALA A 365 10.94 2.53 22.08
N CYS A 366 10.59 1.24 22.23
CA CYS A 366 11.42 0.22 22.85
C CYS A 366 11.76 -0.83 21.81
N TYR A 367 13.03 -1.24 21.71
CA TYR A 367 13.43 -2.25 20.73
C TYR A 367 13.83 -3.56 21.41
N LYS A 368 13.60 -4.67 20.72
CA LYS A 368 14.05 -6.01 21.09
C LYS A 368 14.59 -6.72 19.86
N ASP A 369 15.62 -7.50 20.06
CA ASP A 369 16.26 -8.30 19.02
C ASP A 369 15.85 -9.77 19.14
N ILE A 370 15.71 -10.43 17.99
CA ILE A 370 15.48 -11.85 17.89
C ILE A 370 16.40 -12.45 16.81
N SER A 371 17.13 -13.49 17.21
CA SER A 371 18.03 -14.21 16.28
C SER A 371 17.62 -15.66 16.18
N PHE A 372 17.68 -16.20 14.95
CA PHE A 372 17.38 -17.60 14.70
C PHE A 372 18.10 -18.15 13.45
N TRP A 373 18.25 -19.46 13.39
CA TRP A 373 18.65 -20.16 12.19
C TRP A 373 17.45 -20.37 11.29
N CYS A 374 17.53 -19.85 10.06
CA CYS A 374 16.45 -19.94 9.08
C CYS A 374 16.22 -21.39 8.61
N SER A 375 14.97 -21.75 8.36
CA SER A 375 14.61 -22.93 7.57
C SER A 375 14.90 -22.69 6.08
N GLU A 376 14.87 -23.74 5.25
CA GLU A 376 15.11 -23.61 3.81
C GLU A 376 14.01 -22.80 3.10
N THR A 377 12.80 -22.82 3.64
CA THR A 377 11.62 -22.12 3.10
C THR A 377 11.36 -20.77 3.75
N PHE A 378 12.25 -20.29 4.63
CA PHE A 378 12.05 -19.04 5.35
C PHE A 378 12.02 -17.82 4.44
N HIS A 379 10.99 -16.98 4.63
CA HIS A 379 10.87 -15.69 3.96
C HIS A 379 10.64 -14.57 4.99
N ASP A 380 11.18 -13.37 4.74
CA ASP A 380 11.10 -12.25 5.68
C ASP A 380 9.66 -11.79 5.93
N ASN A 381 8.80 -11.82 4.89
CA ASN A 381 7.38 -11.48 5.03
C ASN A 381 6.63 -12.46 5.94
N ASP A 382 7.04 -13.74 6.01
CA ASP A 382 6.43 -14.70 6.95
C ASP A 382 6.77 -14.34 8.40
N PHE A 383 7.99 -13.87 8.65
CA PHE A 383 8.36 -13.34 9.96
C PHE A 383 7.62 -12.05 10.30
N ALA A 384 7.51 -11.11 9.33
CA ALA A 384 6.72 -9.89 9.49
C ALA A 384 5.25 -10.22 9.83
N GLU A 385 4.67 -11.26 9.21
CA GLU A 385 3.30 -11.70 9.51
C GLU A 385 3.16 -12.26 10.93
N VAL A 386 4.15 -13.02 11.41
CA VAL A 386 4.16 -13.48 12.81
C VAL A 386 4.21 -12.29 13.78
N VAL A 387 5.08 -11.32 13.52
CA VAL A 387 5.18 -10.10 14.35
C VAL A 387 3.85 -9.33 14.32
N ARG A 388 3.24 -9.20 13.16
CA ARG A 388 1.95 -8.51 12.95
C ARG A 388 0.80 -9.20 13.70
N ASP A 389 0.75 -10.52 13.66
CA ASP A 389 -0.27 -11.30 14.36
C ASP A 389 -0.14 -11.22 15.89
N VAL A 390 1.08 -11.17 16.42
CA VAL A 390 1.35 -11.13 17.87
C VAL A 390 1.33 -9.71 18.43
N ALA A 391 2.02 -8.78 17.78
CA ALA A 391 2.21 -7.42 18.27
C ALA A 391 1.22 -6.40 17.68
N GLY A 392 0.59 -6.72 16.54
CA GLY A 392 -0.32 -5.81 15.86
C GLY A 392 0.33 -4.48 15.53
N ASP A 393 -0.42 -3.41 15.71
CA ASP A 393 0.01 -2.03 15.45
C ASP A 393 1.06 -1.50 16.48
N LEU A 394 1.45 -2.32 17.45
CA LEU A 394 2.52 -1.97 18.38
C LEU A 394 3.92 -2.15 17.78
N ALA A 395 4.06 -3.00 16.75
CA ALA A 395 5.30 -3.10 15.99
C ALA A 395 5.39 -1.92 15.01
N GLU A 396 6.32 -0.99 15.29
CA GLU A 396 6.56 0.19 14.44
C GLU A 396 7.46 -0.14 13.25
N ASN A 397 8.44 -1.01 13.47
CA ASN A 397 9.42 -1.40 12.46
C ASN A 397 10.02 -2.76 12.78
N VAL A 398 10.30 -3.54 11.74
CA VAL A 398 11.06 -4.78 11.80
C VAL A 398 12.22 -4.67 10.82
N GLU A 399 13.44 -4.72 11.32
CA GLU A 399 14.64 -4.49 10.52
C GLU A 399 15.60 -5.69 10.64
N LEU A 400 16.08 -6.21 9.51
CA LEU A 400 17.17 -7.16 9.50
C LEU A 400 18.49 -6.44 9.85
N ILE A 401 19.01 -6.66 11.07
CA ILE A 401 20.21 -5.98 11.55
C ILE A 401 21.50 -6.80 11.36
N ASP A 402 21.39 -8.13 11.25
CA ASP A 402 22.54 -9.01 11.03
C ASP A 402 22.15 -10.28 10.30
N GLN A 403 23.01 -10.74 9.41
CA GLN A 403 22.89 -12.01 8.71
C GLN A 403 24.23 -12.73 8.72
N PHE A 404 24.24 -13.98 9.16
CA PHE A 404 25.43 -14.80 9.26
C PHE A 404 25.21 -16.17 8.61
N GLN A 405 26.14 -16.60 7.76
CA GLN A 405 26.14 -17.96 7.23
C GLN A 405 27.25 -18.79 7.89
N HIS A 406 26.85 -19.92 8.47
CA HIS A 406 27.80 -20.80 9.14
C HIS A 406 28.75 -21.47 8.13
N PRO A 407 30.09 -21.32 8.31
CA PRO A 407 31.06 -21.71 7.27
C PRO A 407 31.04 -23.21 6.94
N LYS A 408 30.76 -24.08 7.92
CA LYS A 408 30.73 -25.54 7.73
C LYS A 408 29.35 -26.06 7.33
N THR A 409 28.29 -25.66 8.01
CA THR A 409 26.92 -26.19 7.80
C THR A 409 26.15 -25.46 6.72
N LYS A 410 26.64 -24.29 6.28
CA LYS A 410 25.97 -23.39 5.31
C LYS A 410 24.60 -22.88 5.76
N ARG A 411 24.16 -23.19 6.97
CA ARG A 411 22.93 -22.63 7.53
C ARG A 411 23.06 -21.12 7.66
N THR A 412 21.98 -20.41 7.34
CA THR A 412 21.89 -18.96 7.51
C THR A 412 21.18 -18.62 8.80
N SER A 413 21.79 -17.75 9.63
CA SER A 413 21.17 -17.13 10.77
C SER A 413 20.85 -15.69 10.46
N ARG A 414 19.68 -15.22 10.88
CA ARG A 414 19.26 -13.81 10.78
C ARG A 414 18.94 -13.26 12.14
N CYS A 415 19.24 -11.98 12.33
CA CYS A 415 18.89 -11.21 13.51
C CYS A 415 18.01 -10.04 13.10
N PHE A 416 16.79 -10.02 13.60
CA PHE A 416 15.86 -8.93 13.37
C PHE A 416 15.71 -8.09 14.63
N ARG A 417 15.64 -6.78 14.44
CA ARG A 417 15.25 -5.80 15.45
C ARG A 417 13.80 -5.42 15.25
N ILE A 418 13.01 -5.54 16.32
CA ILE A 418 11.62 -5.10 16.36
C ILE A 418 11.56 -3.85 17.22
N ASN A 419 11.10 -2.74 16.64
CA ASN A 419 10.81 -1.52 17.37
C ASN A 419 9.35 -1.52 17.79
N TYR A 420 9.10 -1.48 19.09
CA TYR A 420 7.76 -1.39 19.67
C TYR A 420 7.45 0.04 20.06
N ARG A 421 6.34 0.57 19.57
CA ARG A 421 5.83 1.88 19.97
C ARG A 421 4.30 1.88 19.99
N SER A 422 3.72 2.29 21.12
CA SER A 422 2.30 2.62 21.17
C SER A 422 2.06 4.06 20.72
N MET A 423 0.95 4.28 20.05
CA MET A 423 0.47 5.63 19.71
C MET A 423 -0.28 6.29 20.88
N ASP A 424 -0.69 5.50 21.90
CA ASP A 424 -1.61 5.93 22.97
C ASP A 424 -0.94 6.11 24.32
N ARG A 425 0.14 5.37 24.61
CA ARG A 425 0.82 5.36 25.91
C ARG A 425 2.26 4.91 25.85
N THR A 426 2.98 5.11 26.94
CA THR A 426 4.32 4.50 27.14
C THR A 426 4.18 3.04 27.57
N PHE A 427 5.05 2.18 27.07
CA PHE A 427 5.18 0.79 27.52
C PHE A 427 6.06 0.66 28.76
N THR A 428 5.75 -0.35 29.59
CA THR A 428 6.73 -0.87 30.54
C THR A 428 7.62 -1.93 29.86
N ASN A 429 8.81 -2.17 30.40
CA ASN A 429 9.71 -3.19 29.88
C ASN A 429 9.06 -4.58 29.94
N GLU A 430 8.34 -4.87 31.03
CA GLU A 430 7.69 -6.18 31.26
C GLU A 430 6.56 -6.43 30.24
N GLU A 431 5.89 -5.38 29.76
CA GLU A 431 4.88 -5.51 28.70
C GLU A 431 5.54 -5.87 27.38
N VAL A 432 6.62 -5.17 27.03
CA VAL A 432 7.36 -5.43 25.78
C VAL A 432 8.02 -6.80 25.82
N ASP A 433 8.59 -7.21 26.98
CA ASP A 433 9.20 -8.53 27.15
C ASP A 433 8.19 -9.66 26.92
N ARG A 434 6.96 -9.52 27.44
CA ARG A 434 5.89 -10.51 27.21
C ARG A 434 5.51 -10.62 25.73
N ILE A 435 5.39 -9.52 25.02
CA ILE A 435 5.09 -9.52 23.59
C ILE A 435 6.25 -10.19 22.83
N GLN A 436 7.50 -9.82 23.17
CA GLN A 436 8.68 -10.38 22.54
C GLN A 436 8.81 -11.90 22.75
N ASP A 437 8.48 -12.39 23.94
CA ASP A 437 8.50 -13.82 24.23
C ASP A 437 7.42 -14.58 23.45
N GLN A 438 6.24 -13.98 23.27
CA GLN A 438 5.20 -14.54 22.39
C GLN A 438 5.66 -14.55 20.93
N VAL A 439 6.28 -13.47 20.43
CA VAL A 439 6.87 -13.43 19.09
C VAL A 439 7.87 -14.56 18.90
N ARG A 440 8.78 -14.77 19.87
CA ARG A 440 9.78 -15.87 19.83
C ARG A 440 9.13 -17.23 19.74
N GLN A 441 8.12 -17.47 20.57
CA GLN A 441 7.43 -18.76 20.60
C GLN A 441 6.70 -19.02 19.28
N VAL A 442 5.89 -18.09 18.81
CA VAL A 442 5.11 -18.25 17.57
C VAL A 442 6.03 -18.35 16.34
N THR A 443 7.15 -17.60 16.32
CA THR A 443 8.15 -17.68 15.25
C THR A 443 8.73 -19.11 15.16
N LYS A 444 9.10 -19.70 16.30
CA LYS A 444 9.60 -21.08 16.33
C LYS A 444 8.54 -22.09 15.86
N GLU A 445 7.31 -21.95 16.32
CA GLU A 445 6.21 -22.88 16.04
C GLU A 445 5.75 -22.81 14.58
N ARG A 446 5.57 -21.61 14.05
CA ARG A 446 4.98 -21.42 12.69
C ARG A 446 6.02 -21.49 11.57
N LEU A 447 7.24 -21.00 11.79
CA LEU A 447 8.26 -20.92 10.74
C LEU A 447 9.30 -22.03 10.81
N GLY A 448 9.22 -22.92 11.80
CA GLY A 448 10.14 -24.04 11.96
C GLY A 448 11.60 -23.62 12.11
N VAL A 449 11.85 -22.44 12.65
CA VAL A 449 13.19 -21.89 12.86
C VAL A 449 13.74 -22.30 14.24
N GLU A 450 15.06 -22.27 14.39
CA GLU A 450 15.76 -22.57 15.63
C GLU A 450 16.26 -21.26 16.25
N LEU A 451 15.70 -20.84 17.40
CA LEU A 451 16.12 -19.62 18.10
C LEU A 451 17.59 -19.73 18.54
N ARG A 452 18.27 -18.57 18.52
CA ARG A 452 19.70 -18.46 18.86
C ARG A 452 19.91 -17.50 20.04
#